data_3bcc94cc42aaf29e5646a3eb4416b1fe
#
_entry.id   3bcc94cc42aaf29e5646a3eb4416b1fe
#
_cell.length_a   1.000
_cell.length_b   1.000
_cell.length_c   1.000
_cell.angle_alpha   90.00
_cell.angle_beta   90.00
_cell.angle_gamma   90.00
#
_symmetry.space_group_name_H-M   'P 1'
#
loop_
_entity.id
_entity.type
_entity.pdbx_description
1 polymer ?
#
loop_
_entity_poly.entity_id
_entity_poly.type
_entity_poly.pdbx_seq_one_letter_code
_entity_poly.pdbx_strand_id
1 'polypeptide(L)'
;MNLRNIAIIAHVDHGKTTLVDELLKQSGSFRENQRVAERAMDSNDLEKERGITILAKATSVEWKDTRINIVDTPGHADFGGEVERILSMVDSAIVLVDAAEGPMPQTKFVVGKALKVGLRPIVVINKIDRPDARANEVINEVFDLFAALDATDEQLDFPILYGSGRDGWVAEDPEGPKDQGLAPLFDLVLKHVPEPAVEPGPFRMIGTILEANPFLGRIITGRIASGTLKPNQAVKVLHHDGTLLENGRVSKILAFRGLERQPIEEAQAGDIVAIAGLSKGTVADTFCDPSVNEPMAAQPIDPPTVTMSFLVNDSPLAGTEGDKVTSRVIRDRLLKEAEGNVALRIEESADKDSFYVSGRGELQLAVLIETMRREGFELAVSRPRVVMQRDESGQLLEPVEEVVIDVDEEHSGVVVQKMSERKAEMVELRPSGGDRQRLVFHAPTRGLIGYQSELLTDTRGTAVMNRLFHSYQPYKGEIGGRINGVLISNDNGEASAYALFNLEDRGPMIIDAGVKVYQGMIIGIHSRDNDLEVNVLKGKKLTNIRAAGKDEAVKLTPPIRMTLERALAWIQDDELVEVTPKSIRLRKLHLDPHERKRFEKQKVSGAA
;
A
#
# COMPACT_ATOMS: atom_id res chain seq x y z
N MET A 1 -7.36 -12.51 34.19
CA MET A 1 -7.55 -13.11 32.86
C MET A 1 -6.21 -13.11 32.19
N ASN A 2 -5.72 -14.25 31.73
CA ASN A 2 -4.45 -14.33 31.04
C ASN A 2 -4.56 -13.62 29.68
N LEU A 3 -3.47 -13.06 29.20
CA LEU A 3 -3.44 -12.25 27.97
C LEU A 3 -2.28 -12.69 27.08
N ARG A 4 -2.50 -12.72 25.78
CA ARG A 4 -1.45 -12.89 24.75
C ARG A 4 -1.69 -11.88 23.63
N ASN A 5 -0.61 -11.27 23.13
CA ASN A 5 -0.66 -10.32 22.03
C ASN A 5 0.15 -10.87 20.86
N ILE A 6 -0.49 -11.11 19.73
CA ILE A 6 0.14 -11.67 18.54
C ILE A 6 -0.13 -10.82 17.30
N ALA A 7 0.84 -10.75 16.39
CA ALA A 7 0.65 -10.25 15.04
C ALA A 7 0.58 -11.42 14.05
N ILE A 8 -0.12 -11.24 12.94
CA ILE A 8 -0.09 -12.20 11.83
C ILE A 8 0.63 -11.56 10.65
N ILE A 9 1.74 -12.17 10.27
CA ILE A 9 2.62 -11.75 9.18
C ILE A 9 2.44 -12.73 8.03
N ALA A 10 2.12 -12.23 6.85
CA ALA A 10 2.03 -13.04 5.65
C ALA A 10 2.34 -12.20 4.42
N HIS A 11 2.82 -12.85 3.36
CA HIS A 11 2.81 -12.26 2.03
C HIS A 11 1.37 -12.12 1.51
N VAL A 12 1.17 -11.24 0.55
CA VAL A 12 -0.10 -11.12 -0.19
C VAL A 12 -0.44 -12.51 -0.76
N ASP A 13 -1.71 -12.88 -0.69
CA ASP A 13 -2.25 -14.17 -1.15
C ASP A 13 -1.77 -15.43 -0.40
N HIS A 14 -0.92 -15.36 0.64
CA HIS A 14 -0.56 -16.51 1.46
C HIS A 14 -1.69 -17.01 2.38
N GLY A 15 -2.86 -16.33 2.38
CA GLY A 15 -4.06 -16.77 3.09
C GLY A 15 -4.25 -16.17 4.48
N LYS A 16 -3.63 -15.02 4.75
CA LYS A 16 -3.72 -14.31 6.04
C LYS A 16 -5.16 -14.03 6.46
N THR A 17 -5.92 -13.33 5.62
CA THR A 17 -7.33 -12.98 5.91
C THR A 17 -8.19 -14.21 6.13
N THR A 18 -7.97 -15.27 5.33
CA THR A 18 -8.69 -16.55 5.47
C THR A 18 -8.39 -17.22 6.81
N LEU A 19 -7.12 -17.23 7.24
CA LEU A 19 -6.74 -17.78 8.54
C LEU A 19 -7.37 -16.99 9.70
N VAL A 20 -7.35 -15.65 9.61
CA VAL A 20 -7.95 -14.78 10.64
C VAL A 20 -9.47 -15.01 10.73
N ASP A 21 -10.15 -15.11 9.60
CA ASP A 21 -11.60 -15.41 9.57
C ASP A 21 -11.90 -16.77 10.24
N GLU A 22 -11.08 -17.79 10.00
CA GLU A 22 -11.25 -19.11 10.62
C GLU A 22 -10.90 -19.09 12.12
N LEU A 23 -9.88 -18.34 12.55
CA LEU A 23 -9.58 -18.14 13.97
C LEU A 23 -10.77 -17.50 14.70
N LEU A 24 -11.38 -16.47 14.11
CA LEU A 24 -12.56 -15.81 14.66
C LEU A 24 -13.77 -16.75 14.74
N LYS A 25 -14.01 -17.57 13.72
CA LYS A 25 -15.13 -18.55 13.70
C LYS A 25 -14.94 -19.62 14.75
N GLN A 26 -13.76 -20.24 14.82
CA GLN A 26 -13.50 -21.40 15.68
C GLN A 26 -13.28 -21.04 17.16
N SER A 27 -12.94 -19.78 17.47
CA SER A 27 -12.86 -19.29 18.85
C SER A 27 -14.22 -19.09 19.54
N GLY A 28 -15.34 -19.30 18.82
CA GLY A 28 -16.68 -19.05 19.37
C GLY A 28 -17.05 -17.57 19.49
N SER A 29 -16.26 -16.67 18.89
CA SER A 29 -16.50 -15.21 18.91
C SER A 29 -17.77 -14.80 18.15
N PHE A 30 -18.33 -15.68 17.34
CA PHE A 30 -19.58 -15.48 16.59
C PHE A 30 -20.71 -16.36 17.13
N ARG A 31 -21.94 -15.85 17.10
CA ARG A 31 -23.13 -16.65 17.39
C ARG A 31 -23.35 -17.68 16.29
N GLU A 32 -23.81 -18.88 16.63
CA GLU A 32 -24.01 -20.02 15.70
C GLU A 32 -24.81 -19.69 14.42
N ASN A 33 -25.62 -18.64 14.43
CA ASN A 33 -26.44 -18.19 13.29
C ASN A 33 -25.94 -16.90 12.64
N GLN A 34 -24.78 -16.37 13.02
CA GLN A 34 -24.24 -15.15 12.45
C GLN A 34 -23.48 -15.49 11.16
N ARG A 35 -24.03 -15.09 10.00
CA ARG A 35 -23.30 -15.17 8.73
C ARG A 35 -22.16 -14.16 8.76
N VAL A 36 -20.95 -14.65 8.89
CA VAL A 36 -19.74 -13.82 8.73
C VAL A 36 -19.51 -13.65 7.24
N ALA A 37 -19.40 -12.40 6.81
CA ALA A 37 -18.98 -12.13 5.43
C ALA A 37 -17.54 -12.64 5.25
N GLU A 38 -17.23 -13.22 4.12
CA GLU A 38 -15.85 -13.51 3.75
C GLU A 38 -15.01 -12.24 3.85
N ARG A 39 -13.79 -12.34 4.38
CA ARG A 39 -12.90 -11.21 4.66
C ARG A 39 -13.50 -10.22 5.68
N ALA A 40 -13.97 -10.75 6.79
CA ALA A 40 -14.63 -9.97 7.84
C ALA A 40 -13.74 -8.83 8.39
N MET A 41 -12.41 -9.00 8.37
CA MET A 41 -11.45 -7.98 8.77
C MET A 41 -11.23 -6.91 7.69
N ASP A 42 -11.44 -7.21 6.41
CA ASP A 42 -11.27 -6.24 5.31
C ASP A 42 -12.52 -5.36 5.21
N SER A 43 -12.60 -4.31 6.01
CA SER A 43 -13.76 -3.42 6.06
C SER A 43 -13.75 -2.33 4.97
N ASN A 44 -12.61 -2.09 4.33
CA ASN A 44 -12.44 -1.10 3.28
C ASN A 44 -12.71 -1.73 1.90
N ASP A 45 -13.53 -1.07 1.08
CA ASP A 45 -13.82 -1.55 -0.27
C ASP A 45 -12.56 -1.68 -1.14
N LEU A 46 -11.56 -0.81 -0.94
CA LEU A 46 -10.26 -0.90 -1.64
C LEU A 46 -9.46 -2.14 -1.23
N GLU A 47 -9.49 -2.55 0.04
CA GLU A 47 -8.86 -3.79 0.50
C GLU A 47 -9.48 -5.01 -0.18
N LYS A 48 -10.83 -5.03 -0.26
CA LYS A 48 -11.58 -6.12 -0.92
C LYS A 48 -11.31 -6.20 -2.41
N GLU A 49 -11.31 -5.05 -3.09
CA GLU A 49 -11.05 -4.97 -4.54
C GLU A 49 -9.63 -5.35 -4.91
N ARG A 50 -8.65 -4.96 -4.09
CA ARG A 50 -7.23 -5.21 -4.35
C ARG A 50 -6.71 -6.51 -3.75
N GLY A 51 -7.47 -7.12 -2.85
CA GLY A 51 -7.09 -8.36 -2.16
C GLY A 51 -5.97 -8.20 -1.15
N ILE A 52 -5.64 -6.98 -0.71
CA ILE A 52 -4.54 -6.67 0.21
C ILE A 52 -5.06 -5.97 1.46
N THR A 53 -4.45 -6.23 2.61
CA THR A 53 -4.66 -5.44 3.83
C THR A 53 -3.90 -4.12 3.70
N ILE A 54 -4.60 -3.01 3.79
CA ILE A 54 -4.05 -1.64 3.71
C ILE A 54 -3.88 -1.07 5.11
N LEU A 55 -4.91 -1.21 5.96
CA LEU A 55 -4.92 -0.68 7.32
C LEU A 55 -4.80 -1.81 8.34
N ALA A 56 -3.97 -1.57 9.34
CA ALA A 56 -3.87 -2.46 10.49
C ALA A 56 -5.18 -2.50 11.29
N LYS A 57 -5.54 -3.67 11.77
CA LYS A 57 -6.73 -3.87 12.59
C LYS A 57 -6.39 -4.78 13.76
N ALA A 58 -6.97 -4.46 14.91
CA ALA A 58 -6.89 -5.31 16.09
C ALA A 58 -8.23 -6.00 16.33
N THR A 59 -8.16 -7.26 16.73
CA THR A 59 -9.29 -8.05 17.17
C THR A 59 -8.87 -8.89 18.38
N SER A 60 -9.78 -9.56 19.03
CA SER A 60 -9.43 -10.52 20.08
C SER A 60 -10.33 -11.74 20.07
N VAL A 61 -9.78 -12.85 20.49
CA VAL A 61 -10.48 -14.11 20.68
C VAL A 61 -10.23 -14.63 22.10
N GLU A 62 -11.11 -15.49 22.59
CA GLU A 62 -10.95 -16.15 23.90
C GLU A 62 -10.72 -17.64 23.67
N TRP A 63 -9.69 -18.18 24.34
CA TRP A 63 -9.35 -19.59 24.31
C TRP A 63 -8.89 -20.04 25.69
N LYS A 64 -9.55 -21.04 26.28
CA LYS A 64 -9.20 -21.63 27.59
C LYS A 64 -8.86 -20.57 28.66
N ASP A 65 -9.76 -19.64 28.95
CA ASP A 65 -9.59 -18.58 29.96
C ASP A 65 -8.47 -17.55 29.64
N THR A 66 -7.93 -17.57 28.43
CA THR A 66 -6.94 -16.61 27.95
C THR A 66 -7.53 -15.79 26.81
N ARG A 67 -7.37 -14.47 26.87
CA ARG A 67 -7.67 -13.59 25.77
C ARG A 67 -6.42 -13.44 24.89
N ILE A 68 -6.60 -13.66 23.61
CA ILE A 68 -5.58 -13.49 22.59
C ILE A 68 -5.95 -12.29 21.73
N ASN A 69 -5.21 -11.19 21.86
CA ASN A 69 -5.30 -10.07 20.95
C ASN A 69 -4.54 -10.41 19.67
N ILE A 70 -5.20 -10.24 18.54
CA ILE A 70 -4.66 -10.51 17.21
C ILE A 70 -4.60 -9.18 16.47
N VAL A 71 -3.40 -8.80 16.02
CA VAL A 71 -3.20 -7.60 15.20
C VAL A 71 -2.89 -8.04 13.79
N ASP A 72 -3.76 -7.68 12.85
CA ASP A 72 -3.56 -7.92 11.43
C ASP A 72 -2.61 -6.88 10.85
N THR A 73 -1.55 -7.32 10.18
CA THR A 73 -0.53 -6.44 9.61
C THR A 73 -0.70 -6.26 8.11
N PRO A 74 -0.51 -5.04 7.57
CA PRO A 74 -0.36 -4.87 6.13
C PRO A 74 0.75 -5.76 5.59
N GLY A 75 0.51 -6.40 4.44
CA GLY A 75 1.50 -7.28 3.82
C GLY A 75 2.45 -6.55 2.86
N HIS A 76 2.11 -5.36 2.38
CA HIS A 76 2.87 -4.66 1.36
C HIS A 76 3.92 -3.71 1.97
N ALA A 77 5.12 -3.68 1.39
CA ALA A 77 6.25 -2.87 1.89
C ALA A 77 5.97 -1.35 1.93
N ASP A 78 5.10 -0.85 1.05
CA ASP A 78 4.68 0.56 1.02
C ASP A 78 3.99 1.00 2.33
N PHE A 79 3.45 0.04 3.11
CA PHE A 79 2.84 0.27 4.42
C PHE A 79 3.77 -0.09 5.59
N GLY A 80 5.08 -0.18 5.34
CA GLY A 80 6.08 -0.60 6.31
C GLY A 80 6.10 0.21 7.60
N GLY A 81 5.82 1.52 7.55
CA GLY A 81 5.72 2.36 8.75
C GLY A 81 4.59 1.96 9.69
N GLU A 82 3.50 1.42 9.18
CA GLU A 82 2.40 0.87 9.98
C GLU A 82 2.80 -0.46 10.59
N VAL A 83 3.46 -1.31 9.82
CA VAL A 83 3.98 -2.61 10.30
C VAL A 83 4.91 -2.44 11.49
N GLU A 84 5.88 -1.54 11.41
CA GLU A 84 6.85 -1.28 12.50
C GLU A 84 6.15 -0.91 13.81
N ARG A 85 5.14 -0.06 13.74
CA ARG A 85 4.37 0.36 14.92
C ARG A 85 3.52 -0.77 15.50
N ILE A 86 2.91 -1.57 14.64
CA ILE A 86 2.07 -2.70 15.08
C ILE A 86 2.91 -3.73 15.81
N LEU A 87 4.09 -4.04 15.29
CA LEU A 87 4.99 -5.01 15.92
C LEU A 87 5.43 -4.59 17.32
N SER A 88 5.42 -3.30 17.65
CA SER A 88 5.69 -2.81 19.01
C SER A 88 4.55 -3.10 20.02
N MET A 89 3.35 -3.42 19.55
CA MET A 89 2.20 -3.73 20.42
C MET A 89 2.11 -5.20 20.81
N VAL A 90 2.82 -6.09 20.15
CA VAL A 90 2.68 -7.54 20.28
C VAL A 90 3.92 -8.19 20.90
N ASP A 91 3.77 -9.43 21.35
CA ASP A 91 4.83 -10.18 22.05
C ASP A 91 5.33 -11.37 21.20
N SER A 92 4.60 -11.71 20.14
CA SER A 92 4.95 -12.75 19.18
C SER A 92 4.31 -12.49 17.81
N ALA A 93 4.79 -13.22 16.80
CA ALA A 93 4.24 -13.14 15.45
C ALA A 93 4.00 -14.53 14.86
N ILE A 94 2.82 -14.73 14.28
CA ILE A 94 2.55 -15.90 13.43
C ILE A 94 3.02 -15.54 12.02
N VAL A 95 4.01 -16.27 11.53
CA VAL A 95 4.55 -16.13 10.17
C VAL A 95 3.89 -17.17 9.28
N LEU A 96 2.97 -16.72 8.43
CA LEU A 96 2.22 -17.58 7.52
C LEU A 96 2.92 -17.65 6.16
N VAL A 97 3.31 -18.84 5.73
CA VAL A 97 4.06 -19.08 4.49
C VAL A 97 3.30 -20.07 3.62
N ASP A 98 3.16 -19.78 2.33
CA ASP A 98 2.58 -20.70 1.35
C ASP A 98 3.51 -21.90 1.11
N ALA A 99 2.96 -23.10 1.18
CA ALA A 99 3.72 -24.36 1.03
C ALA A 99 4.36 -24.57 -0.35
N ALA A 100 3.86 -23.88 -1.38
CA ALA A 100 4.40 -23.95 -2.73
C ALA A 100 5.39 -22.82 -3.04
N GLU A 101 5.05 -21.58 -2.63
CA GLU A 101 5.81 -20.39 -2.96
C GLU A 101 7.02 -20.16 -2.04
N GLY A 102 6.89 -20.54 -0.76
CA GLY A 102 7.92 -20.28 0.24
C GLY A 102 7.93 -18.81 0.73
N PRO A 103 8.96 -18.41 1.50
CA PRO A 103 9.07 -17.06 2.01
C PRO A 103 9.37 -16.06 0.88
N MET A 104 8.56 -15.01 0.80
CA MET A 104 8.62 -13.97 -0.22
C MET A 104 9.27 -12.68 0.34
N PRO A 105 9.74 -11.75 -0.50
CA PRO A 105 10.46 -10.56 -0.05
C PRO A 105 9.72 -9.69 0.98
N GLN A 106 8.40 -9.57 0.87
CA GLN A 106 7.61 -8.84 1.85
C GLN A 106 7.62 -9.54 3.22
N THR A 107 7.57 -10.88 3.23
CA THR A 107 7.76 -11.68 4.45
C THR A 107 9.13 -11.39 5.07
N LYS A 108 10.20 -11.36 4.26
CA LYS A 108 11.57 -11.02 4.68
C LYS A 108 11.62 -9.66 5.41
N PHE A 109 10.97 -8.63 4.85
CA PHE A 109 10.93 -7.30 5.46
C PHE A 109 10.23 -7.30 6.81
N VAL A 110 8.98 -7.79 6.87
CA VAL A 110 8.17 -7.75 8.09
C VAL A 110 8.78 -8.63 9.18
N VAL A 111 9.25 -9.83 8.81
CA VAL A 111 9.94 -10.74 9.74
C VAL A 111 11.24 -10.12 10.25
N GLY A 112 12.05 -9.50 9.39
CA GLY A 112 13.27 -8.81 9.83
C GLY A 112 13.00 -7.72 10.85
N LYS A 113 11.92 -6.95 10.70
CA LYS A 113 11.49 -5.97 11.72
C LYS A 113 10.98 -6.66 12.99
N ALA A 114 10.20 -7.74 12.87
CA ALA A 114 9.70 -8.51 14.01
C ALA A 114 10.85 -9.11 14.85
N LEU A 115 11.85 -9.72 14.21
CA LEU A 115 13.02 -10.28 14.87
C LEU A 115 13.85 -9.21 15.59
N LYS A 116 14.05 -8.03 14.97
CA LYS A 116 14.79 -6.90 15.57
C LYS A 116 14.13 -6.33 16.82
N VAL A 117 12.80 -6.35 16.92
CA VAL A 117 12.09 -5.95 18.15
C VAL A 117 11.94 -7.09 19.16
N GLY A 118 12.58 -8.25 18.91
CA GLY A 118 12.66 -9.37 19.86
C GLY A 118 11.43 -10.28 19.88
N LEU A 119 10.55 -10.24 18.87
CA LEU A 119 9.38 -11.11 18.82
C LEU A 119 9.80 -12.58 18.63
N ARG A 120 9.06 -13.49 19.26
CA ARG A 120 9.22 -14.94 19.10
C ARG A 120 8.27 -15.43 18.01
N PRO A 121 8.79 -15.91 16.86
CA PRO A 121 7.94 -16.35 15.76
C PRO A 121 7.30 -17.73 16.00
N ILE A 122 6.10 -17.91 15.45
CA ILE A 122 5.46 -19.21 15.19
C ILE A 122 5.30 -19.31 13.70
N VAL A 123 5.75 -20.38 13.07
CA VAL A 123 5.65 -20.55 11.61
C VAL A 123 4.47 -21.47 11.29
N VAL A 124 3.63 -21.03 10.37
CA VAL A 124 2.52 -21.83 9.83
C VAL A 124 2.71 -22.00 8.33
N ILE A 125 2.96 -23.23 7.90
CA ILE A 125 3.06 -23.60 6.48
C ILE A 125 1.64 -23.85 5.97
N ASN A 126 1.12 -22.89 5.25
CA ASN A 126 -0.27 -22.86 4.77
C ASN A 126 -0.41 -23.43 3.35
N LYS A 127 -1.64 -23.79 2.99
CA LYS A 127 -1.99 -24.33 1.68
C LYS A 127 -1.27 -25.65 1.36
N ILE A 128 -1.07 -26.49 2.38
CA ILE A 128 -0.44 -27.80 2.23
C ILE A 128 -1.31 -28.76 1.39
N ASP A 129 -2.58 -28.43 1.20
CA ASP A 129 -3.54 -29.12 0.33
C ASP A 129 -3.25 -28.95 -1.17
N ARG A 130 -2.35 -28.05 -1.56
CA ARG A 130 -1.96 -27.84 -2.96
C ARG A 130 -1.13 -29.01 -3.50
N PRO A 131 -1.33 -29.41 -4.77
CA PRO A 131 -0.56 -30.51 -5.39
C PRO A 131 0.93 -30.17 -5.59
N ASP A 132 1.28 -28.88 -5.62
CA ASP A 132 2.63 -28.35 -5.78
C ASP A 132 3.29 -27.98 -4.44
N ALA A 133 2.69 -28.37 -3.31
CA ALA A 133 3.24 -28.11 -1.98
C ALA A 133 4.59 -28.83 -1.76
N ARG A 134 5.58 -28.09 -1.24
CA ARG A 134 6.93 -28.56 -0.94
C ARG A 134 7.35 -28.17 0.49
N ALA A 135 6.51 -28.50 1.45
CA ALA A 135 6.59 -28.02 2.83
C ALA A 135 7.97 -28.17 3.48
N ASN A 136 8.67 -29.29 3.28
CA ASN A 136 9.99 -29.53 3.86
C ASN A 136 11.07 -28.59 3.30
N GLU A 137 11.00 -28.24 2.02
CA GLU A 137 11.90 -27.27 1.41
C GLU A 137 11.62 -25.86 1.92
N VAL A 138 10.33 -25.50 2.02
CA VAL A 138 9.88 -24.21 2.51
C VAL A 138 10.34 -23.97 3.96
N ILE A 139 10.33 -24.97 4.82
CA ILE A 139 10.85 -24.84 6.19
C ILE A 139 12.33 -24.49 6.18
N ASN A 140 13.14 -25.17 5.35
CA ASN A 140 14.55 -24.86 5.23
C ASN A 140 14.76 -23.42 4.72
N GLU A 141 13.96 -22.99 3.73
CA GLU A 141 14.00 -21.61 3.23
C GLU A 141 13.63 -20.59 4.32
N VAL A 142 12.66 -20.89 5.19
CA VAL A 142 12.29 -20.04 6.33
C VAL A 142 13.43 -19.99 7.36
N PHE A 143 14.04 -21.12 7.67
CA PHE A 143 15.18 -21.19 8.58
C PHE A 143 16.37 -20.37 8.05
N ASP A 144 16.73 -20.57 6.78
CA ASP A 144 17.79 -19.80 6.12
C ASP A 144 17.49 -18.29 6.10
N LEU A 145 16.21 -17.93 5.87
CA LEU A 145 15.78 -16.55 5.94
C LEU A 145 15.97 -15.94 7.35
N PHE A 146 15.59 -16.67 8.40
CA PHE A 146 15.71 -16.16 9.78
C PHE A 146 17.20 -16.05 10.16
N ALA A 147 18.04 -17.01 9.78
CA ALA A 147 19.48 -16.95 9.98
C ALA A 147 20.10 -15.76 9.23
N ALA A 148 19.69 -15.50 7.99
CA ALA A 148 20.16 -14.34 7.20
C ALA A 148 19.67 -12.99 7.75
N LEU A 149 18.66 -12.99 8.62
CA LEU A 149 18.14 -11.80 9.30
C LEU A 149 18.70 -11.63 10.73
N ASP A 150 19.77 -12.33 11.06
CA ASP A 150 20.44 -12.31 12.36
C ASP A 150 19.51 -12.69 13.54
N ALA A 151 18.61 -13.66 13.31
CA ALA A 151 17.77 -14.19 14.37
C ALA A 151 18.59 -14.80 15.50
N THR A 152 18.13 -14.62 16.73
CA THR A 152 18.76 -15.27 17.91
C THR A 152 18.47 -16.77 17.92
N ASP A 153 19.25 -17.54 18.69
CA ASP A 153 19.02 -18.98 18.86
C ASP A 153 17.59 -19.30 19.32
N GLU A 154 17.03 -18.47 20.23
CA GLU A 154 15.64 -18.60 20.67
C GLU A 154 14.62 -18.34 19.56
N GLN A 155 14.94 -17.46 18.62
CA GLN A 155 14.08 -17.15 17.47
C GLN A 155 14.23 -18.18 16.35
N LEU A 156 15.36 -18.85 16.25
CA LEU A 156 15.59 -19.97 15.33
C LEU A 156 14.96 -21.29 15.80
N ASP A 157 14.68 -21.43 17.10
CA ASP A 157 13.93 -22.55 17.69
C ASP A 157 12.41 -22.28 17.61
N PHE A 158 11.92 -21.91 16.44
CA PHE A 158 10.51 -21.61 16.24
C PHE A 158 9.67 -22.87 16.05
N PRO A 159 8.48 -22.96 16.68
CA PRO A 159 7.54 -24.03 16.44
C PRO A 159 6.89 -23.90 15.06
N ILE A 160 6.57 -25.06 14.46
CA ILE A 160 6.00 -25.15 13.12
C ILE A 160 4.66 -25.87 13.18
N LEU A 161 3.68 -25.34 12.44
CA LEU A 161 2.42 -26.00 12.14
C LEU A 161 2.20 -26.04 10.63
N TYR A 162 1.49 -27.06 10.19
CA TYR A 162 1.11 -27.27 8.80
C TYR A 162 -0.41 -27.20 8.69
N GLY A 163 -0.94 -26.60 7.63
CA GLY A 163 -2.38 -26.56 7.52
C GLY A 163 -2.93 -25.99 6.21
N SER A 164 -4.25 -25.91 6.21
CA SER A 164 -5.05 -25.24 5.18
C SER A 164 -5.97 -24.22 5.86
N GLY A 165 -5.62 -22.94 5.74
CA GLY A 165 -6.47 -21.86 6.25
C GLY A 165 -7.85 -21.84 5.60
N ARG A 166 -7.97 -22.28 4.34
CA ARG A 166 -9.24 -22.40 3.63
C ARG A 166 -10.13 -23.49 4.25
N ASP A 167 -9.53 -24.62 4.57
CA ASP A 167 -10.27 -25.77 5.12
C ASP A 167 -10.32 -25.73 6.65
N GLY A 168 -9.70 -24.70 7.28
CA GLY A 168 -9.82 -24.38 8.70
C GLY A 168 -9.15 -25.37 9.64
N TRP A 169 -7.99 -25.95 9.29
CA TRP A 169 -7.26 -26.87 10.13
C TRP A 169 -5.74 -26.64 10.11
N VAL A 170 -5.10 -27.01 11.23
CA VAL A 170 -3.64 -27.08 11.35
C VAL A 170 -3.24 -28.34 12.14
N ALA A 171 -2.04 -28.84 11.90
CA ALA A 171 -1.44 -29.99 12.61
C ALA A 171 0.07 -29.79 12.80
N GLU A 172 0.67 -30.50 13.76
CA GLU A 172 2.11 -30.49 14.00
C GLU A 172 2.90 -31.29 12.92
N ASP A 173 2.22 -32.14 12.19
CA ASP A 173 2.78 -32.97 11.12
C ASP A 173 1.95 -32.78 9.83
N PRO A 174 2.59 -32.72 8.64
CA PRO A 174 1.87 -32.63 7.36
C PRO A 174 0.81 -33.69 7.13
N GLU A 175 1.07 -34.91 7.62
CA GLU A 175 0.15 -36.07 7.56
C GLU A 175 -0.70 -36.23 8.83
N GLY A 176 -0.62 -35.26 9.75
CA GLY A 176 -1.29 -35.29 11.04
C GLY A 176 -2.82 -35.18 10.97
N PRO A 177 -3.50 -35.32 12.12
CA PRO A 177 -4.97 -35.28 12.18
C PRO A 177 -5.50 -33.90 11.77
N LYS A 178 -6.53 -33.90 10.91
CA LYS A 178 -7.17 -32.69 10.35
C LYS A 178 -8.49 -32.34 11.04
N ASP A 179 -8.90 -33.13 12.01
CA ASP A 179 -10.18 -33.03 12.71
C ASP A 179 -10.18 -32.10 13.93
N GLN A 180 -9.00 -31.59 14.32
CA GLN A 180 -8.84 -30.71 15.48
C GLN A 180 -9.05 -29.21 15.12
N GLY A 181 -9.31 -28.89 13.86
CA GLY A 181 -9.46 -27.52 13.41
C GLY A 181 -8.21 -26.67 13.71
N LEU A 182 -8.40 -25.46 14.22
CA LEU A 182 -7.31 -24.54 14.61
C LEU A 182 -6.92 -24.65 16.09
N ALA A 183 -7.47 -25.61 16.86
CA ALA A 183 -7.13 -25.80 18.26
C ALA A 183 -5.62 -25.98 18.52
N PRO A 184 -4.85 -26.72 17.68
CA PRO A 184 -3.41 -26.83 17.88
C PRO A 184 -2.68 -25.47 17.79
N LEU A 185 -3.14 -24.55 16.93
CA LEU A 185 -2.56 -23.19 16.83
C LEU A 185 -2.87 -22.38 18.09
N PHE A 186 -4.10 -22.40 18.58
CA PHE A 186 -4.46 -21.71 19.81
C PHE A 186 -3.66 -22.24 21.02
N ASP A 187 -3.54 -23.56 21.15
CA ASP A 187 -2.78 -24.19 22.23
C ASP A 187 -1.28 -23.86 22.14
N LEU A 188 -0.73 -23.81 20.92
CA LEU A 188 0.64 -23.39 20.68
C LEU A 188 0.87 -21.93 21.05
N VAL A 189 -0.07 -21.04 20.74
CA VAL A 189 0.00 -19.62 21.15
C VAL A 189 0.04 -19.52 22.68
N LEU A 190 -0.80 -20.27 23.41
CA LEU A 190 -0.78 -20.23 24.87
C LEU A 190 0.54 -20.75 25.47
N LYS A 191 1.18 -21.72 24.82
CA LYS A 191 2.41 -22.36 25.28
C LYS A 191 3.66 -21.54 24.94
N HIS A 192 3.72 -20.99 23.72
CA HIS A 192 4.94 -20.37 23.16
C HIS A 192 4.98 -18.86 23.34
N VAL A 193 3.85 -18.16 23.20
CA VAL A 193 3.81 -16.70 23.31
C VAL A 193 3.93 -16.29 24.79
N PRO A 194 4.88 -15.42 25.16
CA PRO A 194 5.02 -14.96 26.53
C PRO A 194 3.80 -14.10 26.95
N GLU A 195 3.61 -13.96 28.25
CA GLU A 195 2.72 -12.93 28.78
C GLU A 195 3.29 -11.54 28.44
N PRO A 196 2.41 -10.55 28.21
CA PRO A 196 2.87 -9.20 27.92
C PRO A 196 3.81 -8.68 29.00
N ALA A 197 4.98 -8.21 28.58
CA ALA A 197 5.87 -7.50 29.49
C ALA A 197 5.21 -6.19 29.93
N VAL A 198 5.14 -5.96 31.24
CA VAL A 198 4.56 -4.76 31.85
C VAL A 198 5.60 -4.03 32.70
N GLU A 199 5.58 -2.71 32.63
CA GLU A 199 6.46 -1.88 33.45
C GLU A 199 5.72 -1.44 34.73
N PRO A 200 6.39 -1.36 35.88
CA PRO A 200 5.79 -0.77 37.05
C PRO A 200 5.69 0.76 36.89
N GLY A 201 4.60 1.34 37.37
CA GLY A 201 4.46 2.80 37.34
C GLY A 201 3.09 3.31 36.99
N PRO A 202 2.93 4.63 36.82
CA PRO A 202 1.69 5.24 36.41
C PRO A 202 1.33 4.86 34.97
N PHE A 203 0.09 5.16 34.57
CA PHE A 203 -0.40 4.86 33.21
C PHE A 203 0.51 5.48 32.13
N ARG A 204 0.93 4.64 31.18
CA ARG A 204 1.61 5.03 29.94
C ARG A 204 1.15 4.13 28.80
N MET A 205 0.91 4.74 27.65
CA MET A 205 0.53 4.07 26.40
C MET A 205 1.11 4.87 25.22
N ILE A 206 1.62 4.20 24.20
CA ILE A 206 1.97 4.85 22.93
C ILE A 206 0.84 4.67 21.92
N GLY A 207 0.48 5.75 21.22
CA GLY A 207 -0.52 5.69 20.15
C GLY A 207 0.05 5.00 18.91
N THR A 208 -0.64 3.99 18.42
CA THR A 208 -0.18 3.17 17.28
C THR A 208 -1.09 3.30 16.07
N ILE A 209 -2.40 3.29 16.28
CA ILE A 209 -3.40 3.42 15.20
C ILE A 209 -4.31 4.59 15.54
N LEU A 210 -4.52 5.49 14.57
CA LEU A 210 -5.47 6.59 14.67
C LEU A 210 -6.66 6.35 13.74
N GLU A 211 -7.85 6.49 14.29
CA GLU A 211 -9.10 6.44 13.54
C GLU A 211 -9.98 7.65 13.86
N ALA A 212 -10.82 8.04 12.92
CA ALA A 212 -11.84 9.07 13.12
C ALA A 212 -13.23 8.42 13.18
N ASN A 213 -13.95 8.69 14.27
CA ASN A 213 -15.33 8.24 14.44
C ASN A 213 -16.27 9.47 14.48
N PRO A 214 -17.40 9.45 13.74
CA PRO A 214 -18.33 10.60 13.72
C PRO A 214 -18.90 10.99 15.09
N PHE A 215 -19.01 10.03 16.03
CA PHE A 215 -19.61 10.23 17.34
C PHE A 215 -18.59 10.37 18.47
N LEU A 216 -17.45 9.69 18.38
CA LEU A 216 -16.42 9.65 19.41
C LEU A 216 -15.23 10.56 19.11
N GLY A 217 -15.18 11.13 17.91
CA GLY A 217 -14.04 11.93 17.46
C GLY A 217 -12.82 11.05 17.14
N ARG A 218 -11.67 11.43 17.62
CA ARG A 218 -10.41 10.67 17.44
C ARG A 218 -10.39 9.47 18.37
N ILE A 219 -10.06 8.32 17.82
CA ILE A 219 -9.86 7.06 18.54
C ILE A 219 -8.42 6.63 18.33
N ILE A 220 -7.67 6.50 19.42
CA ILE A 220 -6.28 6.06 19.40
C ILE A 220 -6.21 4.65 19.97
N THR A 221 -5.71 3.72 19.18
CA THR A 221 -5.40 2.36 19.63
C THR A 221 -3.93 2.24 19.99
N GLY A 222 -3.62 1.58 21.08
CA GLY A 222 -2.28 1.32 21.54
C GLY A 222 -2.24 0.26 22.62
N ARG A 223 -1.02 -0.19 22.97
CA ARG A 223 -0.76 -1.08 24.09
C ARG A 223 -0.45 -0.26 25.35
N ILE A 224 -1.07 -0.60 26.46
CA ILE A 224 -0.73 -0.02 27.76
C ILE A 224 0.58 -0.64 28.24
N ALA A 225 1.63 0.17 28.40
CA ALA A 225 2.93 -0.28 28.87
C ALA A 225 3.02 -0.38 30.39
N SER A 226 2.37 0.54 31.11
CA SER A 226 2.36 0.57 32.57
C SER A 226 1.06 1.11 33.15
N GLY A 227 0.75 0.72 34.37
CA GLY A 227 -0.38 1.22 35.15
C GLY A 227 -1.75 0.72 34.68
N THR A 228 -2.76 1.46 35.06
CA THR A 228 -4.17 1.21 34.72
C THR A 228 -4.83 2.47 34.21
N LEU A 229 -5.85 2.31 33.39
CA LEU A 229 -6.63 3.39 32.82
C LEU A 229 -8.12 3.16 33.06
N LYS A 230 -8.82 4.23 33.51
CA LYS A 230 -10.28 4.24 33.72
C LYS A 230 -10.94 5.35 32.91
N PRO A 231 -12.22 5.20 32.52
CA PRO A 231 -12.98 6.29 31.92
C PRO A 231 -12.97 7.53 32.83
N ASN A 232 -12.97 8.71 32.23
CA ASN A 232 -12.86 10.03 32.87
C ASN A 232 -11.53 10.31 33.62
N GLN A 233 -10.55 9.39 33.56
CA GLN A 233 -9.22 9.63 34.12
C GLN A 233 -8.53 10.79 33.37
N ALA A 234 -7.87 11.65 34.14
CA ALA A 234 -7.02 12.71 33.58
C ALA A 234 -5.77 12.10 32.96
N VAL A 235 -5.46 12.53 31.76
CA VAL A 235 -4.27 12.12 31.03
C VAL A 235 -3.64 13.32 30.33
N LYS A 236 -2.35 13.25 30.05
CA LYS A 236 -1.67 14.18 29.17
C LYS A 236 -1.09 13.45 27.97
N VAL A 237 -0.92 14.19 26.89
CA VAL A 237 -0.30 13.72 25.66
C VAL A 237 1.03 14.41 25.47
N LEU A 238 2.09 13.62 25.36
CA LEU A 238 3.44 14.08 25.09
C LEU A 238 3.85 13.66 23.69
N HIS A 239 4.35 14.62 22.92
CA HIS A 239 4.98 14.31 21.64
C HIS A 239 6.30 13.56 21.85
N HIS A 240 6.84 12.89 20.84
CA HIS A 240 8.07 12.10 20.94
C HIS A 240 9.30 12.93 21.36
N ASP A 241 9.29 14.25 21.14
CA ASP A 241 10.34 15.19 21.58
C ASP A 241 10.15 15.69 23.03
N GLY A 242 9.11 15.23 23.74
CA GLY A 242 8.76 15.66 25.09
C GLY A 242 7.83 16.87 25.17
N THR A 243 7.43 17.45 24.03
CA THR A 243 6.51 18.60 24.02
C THR A 243 5.11 18.18 24.49
N LEU A 244 4.53 18.93 25.41
CA LEU A 244 3.15 18.73 25.86
C LEU A 244 2.18 19.21 24.78
N LEU A 245 1.40 18.27 24.21
CA LEU A 245 0.38 18.57 23.19
C LEU A 245 -0.98 18.91 23.80
N GLU A 246 -1.40 18.15 24.82
CA GLU A 246 -2.73 18.25 25.39
C GLU A 246 -2.76 17.73 26.84
N ASN A 247 -3.57 18.38 27.69
CA ASN A 247 -4.07 17.82 28.93
C ASN A 247 -5.56 17.56 28.75
N GLY A 248 -6.02 16.34 28.97
CA GLY A 248 -7.40 15.96 28.71
C GLY A 248 -7.90 14.84 29.62
N ARG A 249 -9.03 14.28 29.27
CA ARG A 249 -9.62 13.13 29.94
C ARG A 249 -10.03 12.08 28.90
N VAL A 250 -9.80 10.83 29.22
CA VAL A 250 -10.29 9.70 28.39
C VAL A 250 -11.79 9.60 28.59
N SER A 251 -12.58 9.84 27.55
CA SER A 251 -14.03 9.72 27.65
C SER A 251 -14.52 8.28 27.64
N LYS A 252 -13.88 7.42 26.84
CA LYS A 252 -14.19 5.99 26.72
C LYS A 252 -12.93 5.18 26.51
N ILE A 253 -12.94 3.96 27.00
CA ILE A 253 -11.97 2.91 26.73
C ILE A 253 -12.73 1.78 26.04
N LEU A 254 -12.23 1.34 24.90
CA LEU A 254 -12.85 0.31 24.07
C LEU A 254 -11.90 -0.89 23.98
N ALA A 255 -12.35 -2.03 24.44
CA ALA A 255 -11.65 -3.30 24.24
C ALA A 255 -12.16 -4.01 22.98
N PHE A 256 -11.28 -4.74 22.34
CA PHE A 256 -11.65 -5.59 21.20
C PHE A 256 -12.31 -6.88 21.70
N ARG A 257 -13.42 -7.27 21.09
CA ARG A 257 -14.16 -8.53 21.35
C ARG A 257 -14.66 -9.08 20.01
N GLY A 258 -13.96 -10.05 19.45
CA GLY A 258 -14.15 -10.39 18.05
C GLY A 258 -13.94 -9.16 17.17
N LEU A 259 -14.86 -8.89 16.25
CA LEU A 259 -14.82 -7.72 15.36
C LEU A 259 -15.40 -6.44 15.99
N GLU A 260 -15.99 -6.54 17.19
CA GLU A 260 -16.64 -5.41 17.85
C GLU A 260 -15.74 -4.75 18.89
N ARG A 261 -15.94 -3.47 19.10
CA ARG A 261 -15.33 -2.71 20.18
C ARG A 261 -16.35 -2.46 21.27
N GLN A 262 -16.09 -2.98 22.45
CA GLN A 262 -16.96 -2.84 23.59
C GLN A 262 -16.36 -1.89 24.63
N PRO A 263 -17.14 -0.95 25.21
CA PRO A 263 -16.66 -0.10 26.27
C PRO A 263 -16.36 -0.93 27.51
N ILE A 264 -15.26 -0.59 28.17
CA ILE A 264 -14.82 -1.23 29.43
C ILE A 264 -14.56 -0.18 30.51
N GLU A 265 -14.72 -0.58 31.78
CA GLU A 265 -14.56 0.30 32.94
C GLU A 265 -13.10 0.42 33.42
N GLU A 266 -12.24 -0.51 33.02
CA GLU A 266 -10.82 -0.49 33.38
C GLU A 266 -9.99 -1.27 32.37
N ALA A 267 -8.84 -0.73 32.03
CA ALA A 267 -7.80 -1.39 31.22
C ALA A 267 -6.49 -1.43 32.01
N GLN A 268 -5.72 -2.49 31.84
CA GLN A 268 -4.47 -2.74 32.59
C GLN A 268 -3.28 -2.81 31.64
N ALA A 269 -2.08 -2.63 32.20
CA ALA A 269 -0.83 -2.81 31.48
C ALA A 269 -0.78 -4.17 30.77
N GLY A 270 -0.25 -4.18 29.56
CA GLY A 270 -0.19 -5.34 28.66
C GLY A 270 -1.36 -5.42 27.67
N ASP A 271 -2.51 -4.77 27.94
CA ASP A 271 -3.66 -4.84 27.05
C ASP A 271 -3.57 -3.87 25.88
N ILE A 272 -4.15 -4.25 24.74
CA ILE A 272 -4.33 -3.41 23.55
C ILE A 272 -5.75 -2.86 23.57
N VAL A 273 -5.86 -1.55 23.70
CA VAL A 273 -7.16 -0.87 23.84
C VAL A 273 -7.22 0.35 22.93
N ALA A 274 -8.44 0.75 22.61
CA ALA A 274 -8.69 2.01 21.92
C ALA A 274 -9.27 3.03 22.89
N ILE A 275 -8.74 4.26 22.89
CA ILE A 275 -9.17 5.35 23.77
C ILE A 275 -9.75 6.49 22.95
N ALA A 276 -10.78 7.16 23.49
CA ALA A 276 -11.40 8.35 22.91
C ALA A 276 -11.48 9.48 23.93
N GLY A 277 -11.66 10.72 23.46
CA GLY A 277 -11.83 11.90 24.30
C GLY A 277 -10.68 12.90 24.21
N LEU A 278 -9.65 12.61 23.42
CA LEU A 278 -8.50 13.48 23.21
C LEU A 278 -8.52 14.04 21.78
N SER A 279 -8.14 15.30 21.62
CA SER A 279 -8.31 16.02 20.35
C SER A 279 -7.02 16.20 19.55
N LYS A 280 -5.86 16.22 20.19
CA LYS A 280 -4.58 16.51 19.55
C LYS A 280 -3.63 15.33 19.45
N GLY A 281 -3.77 14.33 20.32
CA GLY A 281 -2.90 13.16 20.31
C GLY A 281 -2.98 12.41 18.98
N THR A 282 -1.84 11.93 18.51
CA THR A 282 -1.71 11.22 17.25
C THR A 282 -0.84 9.96 17.41
N VAL A 283 -0.53 9.34 16.32
CA VAL A 283 0.35 8.17 16.27
C VAL A 283 1.76 8.55 16.71
N ALA A 284 2.44 7.64 17.41
CA ALA A 284 3.76 7.82 18.03
C ALA A 284 3.81 8.79 19.24
N ASP A 285 2.70 9.41 19.60
CA ASP A 285 2.62 10.20 20.83
C ASP A 285 2.41 9.32 22.06
N THR A 286 2.89 9.80 23.22
CA THR A 286 2.71 9.14 24.49
C THR A 286 1.48 9.67 25.22
N PHE A 287 0.56 8.79 25.54
CA PHE A 287 -0.61 9.05 26.37
C PHE A 287 -0.29 8.58 27.78
N CYS A 288 -0.31 9.46 28.76
CA CYS A 288 0.19 9.10 30.09
C CYS A 288 -0.54 9.82 31.22
N ASP A 289 -0.32 9.32 32.43
CA ASP A 289 -0.72 9.99 33.67
C ASP A 289 -0.09 11.40 33.75
N PRO A 290 -0.76 12.40 34.31
CA PRO A 290 -0.21 13.75 34.44
C PRO A 290 1.13 13.85 35.18
N SER A 291 1.48 12.86 35.99
CA SER A 291 2.75 12.81 36.73
C SER A 291 3.96 12.41 35.85
N VAL A 292 3.73 11.82 34.69
CA VAL A 292 4.80 11.35 33.77
C VAL A 292 5.36 12.52 32.98
N ASN A 293 6.67 12.74 32.95
CA ASN A 293 7.30 13.86 32.24
C ASN A 293 8.13 13.46 31.02
N GLU A 294 8.40 12.18 30.85
CA GLU A 294 9.22 11.67 29.75
C GLU A 294 8.33 10.88 28.77
N PRO A 295 8.42 11.14 27.46
CA PRO A 295 7.72 10.36 26.46
C PRO A 295 8.30 8.95 26.37
N MET A 296 7.50 8.01 25.92
CA MET A 296 7.97 6.67 25.55
C MET A 296 8.77 6.75 24.25
N ALA A 297 9.78 5.89 24.13
CA ALA A 297 10.56 5.77 22.90
C ALA A 297 9.66 5.23 21.77
N ALA A 298 9.46 6.03 20.74
CA ALA A 298 8.78 5.60 19.53
C ALA A 298 9.77 4.87 18.60
N GLN A 299 9.31 3.86 17.88
CA GLN A 299 10.13 3.19 16.87
C GLN A 299 10.41 4.17 15.71
N PRO A 300 11.68 4.26 15.24
CA PRO A 300 12.02 5.10 14.11
C PRO A 300 11.33 4.56 12.85
N ILE A 301 10.76 5.47 12.07
CA ILE A 301 10.10 5.16 10.81
C ILE A 301 11.04 5.53 9.68
N ASP A 302 11.24 4.60 8.73
CA ASP A 302 12.07 4.90 7.56
C ASP A 302 11.48 6.07 6.75
N PRO A 303 12.31 6.93 6.17
CA PRO A 303 11.85 8.10 5.43
C PRO A 303 11.10 7.71 4.15
N PRO A 304 10.27 8.61 3.61
CA PRO A 304 9.60 8.40 2.33
C PRO A 304 10.62 8.32 1.18
N THR A 305 10.34 7.47 0.20
CA THR A 305 11.20 7.24 -0.97
C THR A 305 10.62 7.79 -2.28
N VAL A 306 9.31 8.05 -2.32
CA VAL A 306 8.61 8.54 -3.51
C VAL A 306 7.81 9.79 -3.16
N THR A 307 7.78 10.75 -4.06
CA THR A 307 7.01 11.99 -3.93
C THR A 307 6.17 12.26 -5.19
N MET A 308 5.02 12.87 -5.02
CA MET A 308 4.14 13.32 -6.09
C MET A 308 3.62 14.73 -5.78
N SER A 309 3.34 15.51 -6.82
CA SER A 309 2.62 16.77 -6.67
C SER A 309 1.11 16.53 -6.81
N PHE A 310 0.35 16.99 -5.83
CA PHE A 310 -1.11 17.05 -5.85
C PHE A 310 -1.50 18.49 -6.09
N LEU A 311 -2.22 18.76 -7.17
CA LEU A 311 -2.56 20.10 -7.63
C LEU A 311 -4.09 20.26 -7.67
N VAL A 312 -4.53 21.48 -7.55
CA VAL A 312 -5.91 21.84 -7.89
C VAL A 312 -6.14 21.51 -9.37
N ASN A 313 -7.27 20.89 -9.68
CA ASN A 313 -7.65 20.65 -11.07
C ASN A 313 -8.10 21.96 -11.72
N ASP A 314 -7.34 22.47 -12.66
CA ASP A 314 -7.58 23.69 -13.44
C ASP A 314 -8.02 23.41 -14.88
N SER A 315 -8.41 22.17 -15.19
CA SER A 315 -8.89 21.80 -16.52
C SER A 315 -10.24 22.48 -16.85
N PRO A 316 -10.60 22.65 -18.15
CA PRO A 316 -11.90 23.15 -18.54
C PRO A 316 -13.10 22.32 -18.05
N LEU A 317 -12.89 21.07 -17.62
CA LEU A 317 -13.91 20.18 -17.06
C LEU A 317 -13.90 20.15 -15.52
N ALA A 318 -13.07 20.95 -14.86
CA ALA A 318 -12.97 20.99 -13.41
C ALA A 318 -14.34 21.32 -12.75
N GLY A 319 -14.67 20.61 -11.66
CA GLY A 319 -15.94 20.81 -10.94
C GLY A 319 -17.19 20.25 -11.62
N THR A 320 -17.04 19.50 -12.71
CA THR A 320 -18.19 18.89 -13.39
C THR A 320 -18.57 17.51 -12.85
N GLU A 321 -17.67 16.86 -12.15
CA GLU A 321 -17.86 15.48 -11.68
C GLU A 321 -17.66 15.32 -10.17
N GLY A 322 -16.91 16.21 -9.53
CA GLY A 322 -16.70 16.26 -8.08
C GLY A 322 -17.04 17.64 -7.52
N ASP A 323 -17.28 17.70 -6.23
CA ASP A 323 -17.65 18.93 -5.49
C ASP A 323 -16.50 19.49 -4.64
N LYS A 324 -15.46 18.69 -4.39
CA LYS A 324 -14.30 19.03 -3.57
C LYS A 324 -13.10 19.37 -4.44
N VAL A 325 -13.07 20.63 -4.94
CA VAL A 325 -12.14 21.07 -5.99
C VAL A 325 -11.18 22.18 -5.53
N THR A 326 -11.34 22.73 -4.32
CA THR A 326 -10.55 23.88 -3.87
C THR A 326 -9.27 23.46 -3.14
N SER A 327 -8.21 24.27 -3.28
CA SER A 327 -6.92 24.09 -2.61
C SER A 327 -7.08 23.86 -1.10
N ARG A 328 -7.91 24.64 -0.43
CA ARG A 328 -8.18 24.52 1.01
C ARG A 328 -8.73 23.14 1.39
N VAL A 329 -9.72 22.65 0.66
CA VAL A 329 -10.38 21.37 0.97
C VAL A 329 -9.42 20.20 0.72
N ILE A 330 -8.61 20.27 -0.35
CA ILE A 330 -7.55 19.30 -0.64
C ILE A 330 -6.51 19.31 0.47
N ARG A 331 -6.03 20.50 0.86
CA ARG A 331 -5.06 20.69 1.94
C ARG A 331 -5.54 20.07 3.25
N ASP A 332 -6.73 20.43 3.69
CA ASP A 332 -7.28 19.94 4.96
C ASP A 332 -7.43 18.43 4.97
N ARG A 333 -7.79 17.82 3.82
CA ARG A 333 -7.84 16.37 3.67
C ARG A 333 -6.47 15.70 3.74
N LEU A 334 -5.47 16.26 3.05
CA LEU A 334 -4.10 15.75 3.05
C LEU A 334 -3.48 15.84 4.46
N LEU A 335 -3.64 16.97 5.14
CA LEU A 335 -3.14 17.13 6.51
C LEU A 335 -3.79 16.12 7.47
N LYS A 336 -5.11 15.88 7.33
CA LYS A 336 -5.80 14.86 8.11
C LYS A 336 -5.26 13.45 7.86
N GLU A 337 -4.88 13.15 6.62
CA GLU A 337 -4.22 11.86 6.31
C GLU A 337 -2.87 11.74 7.00
N ALA A 338 -2.04 12.79 6.94
CA ALA A 338 -0.72 12.80 7.58
C ALA A 338 -0.78 12.67 9.12
N GLU A 339 -1.87 13.11 9.76
CA GLU A 339 -2.06 12.91 11.20
C GLU A 339 -2.15 11.43 11.58
N GLY A 340 -2.79 10.62 10.74
CA GLY A 340 -2.94 9.17 10.96
C GLY A 340 -1.80 8.34 10.38
N ASN A 341 -1.09 8.87 9.40
CA ASN A 341 -0.04 8.16 8.67
C ASN A 341 1.28 8.93 8.70
N VAL A 342 2.10 8.64 9.70
CA VAL A 342 3.42 9.30 9.89
C VAL A 342 4.45 8.95 8.80
N ALA A 343 4.18 7.96 7.96
CA ALA A 343 5.00 7.65 6.80
C ALA A 343 4.73 8.61 5.61
N LEU A 344 3.65 9.42 5.68
CA LEU A 344 3.36 10.46 4.72
C LEU A 344 3.92 11.81 5.19
N ARG A 345 4.61 12.49 4.28
CA ARG A 345 5.07 13.86 4.46
C ARG A 345 4.38 14.75 3.45
N ILE A 346 3.78 15.84 3.93
CA ILE A 346 3.07 16.81 3.10
C ILE A 346 3.74 18.16 3.24
N GLU A 347 4.13 18.72 2.12
CA GLU A 347 4.74 20.04 2.02
C GLU A 347 3.90 20.90 1.06
N GLU A 348 3.54 22.10 1.50
CA GLU A 348 2.80 23.04 0.69
C GLU A 348 3.77 23.79 -0.22
N SER A 349 3.43 23.92 -1.50
CA SER A 349 4.20 24.72 -2.45
C SER A 349 4.08 26.21 -2.15
N ALA A 350 5.01 27.01 -2.67
CA ALA A 350 5.03 28.47 -2.48
C ALA A 350 3.79 29.17 -3.05
N ASP A 351 3.17 28.63 -4.09
CA ASP A 351 1.93 29.14 -4.72
C ASP A 351 0.66 28.74 -3.96
N LYS A 352 0.75 27.80 -3.00
CA LYS A 352 -0.36 27.26 -2.19
C LYS A 352 -1.45 26.51 -2.98
N ASP A 353 -1.26 26.27 -4.26
CA ASP A 353 -2.19 25.53 -5.12
C ASP A 353 -1.70 24.13 -5.44
N SER A 354 -0.51 23.76 -4.96
CA SER A 354 0.05 22.43 -5.07
C SER A 354 0.67 21.95 -3.75
N PHE A 355 0.66 20.63 -3.58
CA PHE A 355 1.14 19.94 -2.38
C PHE A 355 2.09 18.83 -2.82
N TYR A 356 3.29 18.81 -2.25
CA TYR A 356 4.20 17.68 -2.41
C TYR A 356 3.83 16.63 -1.36
N VAL A 357 3.37 15.49 -1.82
CA VAL A 357 2.99 14.35 -0.98
C VAL A 357 4.04 13.27 -1.17
N SER A 358 4.78 12.98 -0.11
CA SER A 358 5.84 11.97 -0.11
C SER A 358 5.42 10.77 0.72
N GLY A 359 5.68 9.57 0.22
CA GLY A 359 5.34 8.30 0.85
C GLY A 359 6.39 7.23 0.60
N ARG A 360 6.15 6.03 1.13
CA ARG A 360 7.05 4.88 1.01
C ARG A 360 7.09 4.26 -0.37
N GLY A 361 5.98 4.37 -1.12
CA GLY A 361 5.87 3.78 -2.45
C GLY A 361 4.71 4.34 -3.26
N GLU A 362 4.68 3.98 -4.54
CA GLU A 362 3.65 4.44 -5.46
C GLU A 362 2.26 3.89 -5.13
N LEU A 363 2.17 2.66 -4.58
CA LEU A 363 0.89 2.07 -4.18
C LEU A 363 0.24 2.84 -3.03
N GLN A 364 1.02 3.26 -2.03
CA GLN A 364 0.52 4.06 -0.92
C GLN A 364 -0.10 5.37 -1.42
N LEU A 365 0.58 6.07 -2.34
CA LEU A 365 0.09 7.30 -2.92
C LEU A 365 -1.12 7.07 -3.83
N ALA A 366 -1.13 5.99 -4.61
CA ALA A 366 -2.28 5.61 -5.45
C ALA A 366 -3.53 5.27 -4.62
N VAL A 367 -3.36 4.60 -3.48
CA VAL A 367 -4.45 4.33 -2.53
C VAL A 367 -5.02 5.63 -1.96
N LEU A 368 -4.16 6.58 -1.58
CA LEU A 368 -4.60 7.90 -1.10
C LEU A 368 -5.41 8.64 -2.18
N ILE A 369 -4.91 8.69 -3.41
CA ILE A 369 -5.60 9.33 -4.54
C ILE A 369 -6.96 8.68 -4.79
N GLU A 370 -7.03 7.35 -4.81
CA GLU A 370 -8.28 6.61 -5.06
C GLU A 370 -9.28 6.81 -3.92
N THR A 371 -8.81 6.88 -2.67
CA THR A 371 -9.65 7.20 -1.50
C THR A 371 -10.25 8.60 -1.63
N MET A 372 -9.42 9.61 -1.94
CA MET A 372 -9.89 10.97 -2.17
C MET A 372 -10.90 11.05 -3.32
N ARG A 373 -10.62 10.34 -4.42
CA ARG A 373 -11.54 10.23 -5.56
C ARG A 373 -12.92 9.74 -5.15
N ARG A 374 -13.00 8.68 -4.34
CA ARG A 374 -14.27 8.11 -3.82
C ARG A 374 -14.97 9.03 -2.82
N GLU A 375 -14.20 9.87 -2.13
CA GLU A 375 -14.72 10.91 -1.24
C GLU A 375 -15.29 12.13 -2.00
N GLY A 376 -15.23 12.18 -3.33
CA GLY A 376 -15.77 13.25 -4.17
C GLY A 376 -14.76 14.35 -4.53
N PHE A 377 -13.47 14.13 -4.33
CA PHE A 377 -12.43 15.09 -4.72
C PHE A 377 -12.14 15.05 -6.22
N GLU A 378 -11.87 16.21 -6.80
CA GLU A 378 -11.19 16.38 -8.07
C GLU A 378 -9.81 17.00 -7.84
N LEU A 379 -8.78 16.41 -8.43
CA LEU A 379 -7.40 16.91 -8.35
C LEU A 379 -6.62 16.52 -9.59
N ALA A 380 -5.51 17.20 -9.83
CA ALA A 380 -4.50 16.80 -10.81
C ALA A 380 -3.27 16.29 -10.07
N VAL A 381 -2.66 15.21 -10.55
CA VAL A 381 -1.46 14.65 -9.94
C VAL A 381 -0.33 14.48 -10.94
N SER A 382 0.89 14.72 -10.47
CA SER A 382 2.09 14.55 -11.29
C SER A 382 2.54 13.09 -11.33
N ARG A 383 3.51 12.79 -12.20
CA ARG A 383 4.26 11.54 -12.17
C ARG A 383 4.93 11.34 -10.81
N PRO A 384 4.95 10.11 -10.26
CA PRO A 384 5.78 9.78 -9.11
C PRO A 384 7.26 10.04 -9.38
N ARG A 385 7.94 10.67 -8.44
CA ARG A 385 9.38 10.92 -8.48
C ARG A 385 10.03 10.35 -7.23
N VAL A 386 11.25 9.84 -7.36
CA VAL A 386 12.00 9.36 -6.20
C VAL A 386 12.58 10.52 -5.41
N VAL A 387 12.64 10.34 -4.09
CA VAL A 387 13.26 11.30 -3.18
C VAL A 387 14.76 11.06 -3.20
N MET A 388 15.50 11.99 -3.80
CA MET A 388 16.96 11.96 -3.83
C MET A 388 17.54 12.49 -2.52
N GLN A 389 18.70 11.97 -2.12
CA GLN A 389 19.48 12.44 -0.97
C GLN A 389 20.87 12.90 -1.43
N ARG A 390 21.58 13.59 -0.55
CA ARG A 390 22.99 13.89 -0.74
C ARG A 390 23.75 13.36 0.48
N ASP A 391 24.88 12.71 0.24
CA ASP A 391 25.78 12.28 1.30
C ASP A 391 26.59 13.46 1.86
N GLU A 392 27.42 13.19 2.85
CA GLU A 392 28.30 14.20 3.48
C GLU A 392 29.28 14.84 2.51
N SER A 393 29.62 14.16 1.40
CA SER A 393 30.48 14.68 0.32
C SER A 393 29.73 15.52 -0.71
N GLY A 394 28.40 15.59 -0.62
CA GLY A 394 27.51 16.26 -1.58
C GLY A 394 27.16 15.41 -2.79
N GLN A 395 27.56 14.13 -2.84
CA GLN A 395 27.22 13.21 -3.91
C GLN A 395 25.72 12.91 -3.89
N LEU A 396 25.10 12.92 -5.08
CA LEU A 396 23.68 12.60 -5.23
C LEU A 396 23.45 11.09 -5.08
N LEU A 397 22.56 10.73 -4.18
CA LEU A 397 22.14 9.36 -3.90
C LEU A 397 20.68 9.16 -4.32
N GLU A 398 20.38 7.99 -4.86
CA GLU A 398 19.04 7.55 -5.21
C GLU A 398 18.63 6.29 -4.44
N PRO A 399 17.32 6.11 -4.14
CA PRO A 399 16.85 4.90 -3.50
C PRO A 399 16.95 3.72 -4.48
N VAL A 400 17.45 2.61 -3.98
CA VAL A 400 17.61 1.33 -4.69
C VAL A 400 16.78 0.27 -3.96
N GLU A 401 16.08 -0.54 -4.72
CA GLU A 401 15.25 -1.63 -4.22
C GLU A 401 15.86 -2.99 -4.59
N GLU A 402 15.73 -3.97 -3.69
CA GLU A 402 15.88 -5.37 -4.00
C GLU A 402 14.61 -5.84 -4.69
N VAL A 403 14.73 -6.33 -5.90
CA VAL A 403 13.62 -6.77 -6.75
C VAL A 403 13.75 -8.25 -7.00
N VAL A 404 12.73 -9.01 -6.63
CA VAL A 404 12.65 -10.46 -6.88
C VAL A 404 11.56 -10.70 -7.91
N ILE A 405 11.92 -11.36 -9.01
CA ILE A 405 11.00 -11.69 -10.10
C ILE A 405 10.99 -13.20 -10.29
N ASP A 406 9.83 -13.81 -10.06
CA ASP A 406 9.57 -15.20 -10.41
C ASP A 406 8.90 -15.26 -11.79
N VAL A 407 9.54 -15.91 -12.74
CA VAL A 407 9.13 -15.93 -14.14
C VAL A 407 9.40 -17.26 -14.79
N ASP A 408 8.61 -17.64 -15.80
CA ASP A 408 8.87 -18.83 -16.60
C ASP A 408 10.19 -18.68 -17.37
N GLU A 409 10.98 -19.76 -17.47
CA GLU A 409 12.33 -19.73 -18.05
C GLU A 409 12.36 -19.10 -19.46
N GLU A 410 11.33 -19.34 -20.29
CA GLU A 410 11.22 -18.78 -21.63
C GLU A 410 11.20 -17.24 -21.68
N HIS A 411 10.77 -16.58 -20.60
CA HIS A 411 10.67 -15.11 -20.49
C HIS A 411 11.84 -14.47 -19.72
N SER A 412 12.70 -15.26 -19.08
CA SER A 412 13.79 -14.73 -18.23
C SER A 412 14.74 -13.81 -18.97
N GLY A 413 15.06 -14.12 -20.24
CA GLY A 413 15.94 -13.28 -21.07
C GLY A 413 15.39 -11.88 -21.32
N VAL A 414 14.08 -11.75 -21.59
CA VAL A 414 13.42 -10.45 -21.79
C VAL A 414 13.44 -9.64 -20.49
N VAL A 415 13.17 -10.28 -19.35
CA VAL A 415 13.21 -9.64 -18.03
C VAL A 415 14.60 -9.10 -17.72
N VAL A 416 15.65 -9.90 -17.92
CA VAL A 416 17.05 -9.47 -17.69
C VAL A 416 17.42 -8.28 -18.58
N GLN A 417 17.04 -8.31 -19.85
CA GLN A 417 17.27 -7.18 -20.76
C GLN A 417 16.58 -5.91 -20.26
N LYS A 418 15.28 -5.98 -19.98
CA LYS A 418 14.47 -4.84 -19.54
C LYS A 418 14.95 -4.25 -18.21
N MET A 419 15.36 -5.10 -17.28
CA MET A 419 15.93 -4.66 -16.00
C MET A 419 17.29 -3.97 -16.20
N SER A 420 18.14 -4.49 -17.10
CA SER A 420 19.42 -3.87 -17.43
C SER A 420 19.25 -2.48 -18.07
N GLU A 421 18.27 -2.29 -18.96
CA GLU A 421 17.92 -0.98 -19.53
C GLU A 421 17.53 0.02 -18.45
N ARG A 422 16.95 -0.46 -17.32
CA ARG A 422 16.57 0.32 -16.15
C ARG A 422 17.67 0.49 -15.11
N LYS A 423 18.93 0.16 -15.47
CA LYS A 423 20.11 0.26 -14.61
C LYS A 423 20.07 -0.66 -13.39
N ALA A 424 19.28 -1.75 -13.46
CA ALA A 424 19.29 -2.77 -12.44
C ALA A 424 20.53 -3.66 -12.57
N GLU A 425 21.06 -4.10 -11.45
CA GLU A 425 22.16 -5.04 -11.33
C GLU A 425 21.61 -6.40 -10.90
N MET A 426 21.86 -7.44 -11.68
CA MET A 426 21.45 -8.80 -11.32
C MET A 426 22.34 -9.33 -10.20
N VAL A 427 21.72 -9.75 -9.10
CA VAL A 427 22.40 -10.28 -7.91
C VAL A 427 22.39 -11.81 -7.94
N GLU A 428 21.25 -12.41 -8.30
CA GLU A 428 21.06 -13.85 -8.27
C GLU A 428 20.11 -14.31 -9.39
N LEU A 429 20.36 -15.50 -9.89
CA LEU A 429 19.46 -16.26 -10.76
C LEU A 429 19.45 -17.70 -10.29
N ARG A 430 18.28 -18.23 -9.93
CA ARG A 430 18.13 -19.62 -9.47
C ARG A 430 16.81 -20.24 -9.95
N PRO A 431 16.74 -21.58 -10.09
CA PRO A 431 15.47 -22.26 -10.29
C PRO A 431 14.50 -22.02 -9.13
N SER A 432 13.21 -21.89 -9.43
CA SER A 432 12.14 -21.63 -8.43
C SER A 432 11.04 -22.69 -8.47
N GLY A 433 11.41 -23.94 -8.81
CA GLY A 433 10.48 -25.07 -8.97
C GLY A 433 9.81 -25.13 -10.34
N GLY A 434 9.70 -26.33 -10.91
CA GLY A 434 9.21 -26.55 -12.28
C GLY A 434 10.07 -25.84 -13.32
N ASP A 435 9.41 -25.25 -14.34
CA ASP A 435 10.07 -24.49 -15.40
C ASP A 435 10.19 -22.99 -15.07
N ARG A 436 10.23 -22.62 -13.78
CA ARG A 436 10.32 -21.22 -13.32
C ARG A 436 11.70 -20.86 -12.80
N GLN A 437 12.08 -19.62 -13.00
CA GLN A 437 13.32 -19.03 -12.50
C GLN A 437 13.01 -17.84 -11.58
N ARG A 438 13.79 -17.73 -10.51
CA ARG A 438 13.82 -16.57 -9.63
C ARG A 438 15.02 -15.70 -9.98
N LEU A 439 14.73 -14.44 -10.32
CA LEU A 439 15.71 -13.41 -10.64
C LEU A 439 15.72 -12.39 -9.51
N VAL A 440 16.89 -12.07 -8.97
CA VAL A 440 17.06 -11.03 -7.94
C VAL A 440 17.91 -9.91 -8.52
N PHE A 441 17.42 -8.68 -8.36
CA PHE A 441 18.11 -7.48 -8.82
C PHE A 441 18.21 -6.43 -7.73
N HIS A 442 19.25 -5.59 -7.79
CA HIS A 442 19.27 -4.28 -7.15
C HIS A 442 18.98 -3.22 -8.21
N ALA A 443 17.85 -2.56 -8.12
CA ALA A 443 17.37 -1.64 -9.13
C ALA A 443 17.04 -0.24 -8.56
N PRO A 444 17.40 0.85 -9.25
CA PRO A 444 16.92 2.17 -8.87
C PRO A 444 15.40 2.23 -8.85
N THR A 445 14.80 2.73 -7.76
CA THR A 445 13.34 2.82 -7.60
C THR A 445 12.67 3.53 -8.78
N ARG A 446 13.29 4.58 -9.34
CA ARG A 446 12.76 5.32 -10.51
C ARG A 446 12.68 4.46 -11.78
N GLY A 447 13.52 3.43 -11.92
CA GLY A 447 13.48 2.48 -13.03
C GLY A 447 12.33 1.48 -12.93
N LEU A 448 11.79 1.29 -11.72
CA LEU A 448 10.72 0.34 -11.46
C LEU A 448 9.32 0.95 -11.61
N ILE A 449 9.22 2.28 -11.65
CA ILE A 449 7.95 2.98 -11.84
C ILE A 449 7.34 2.53 -13.18
N GLY A 450 6.16 1.90 -13.09
CA GLY A 450 5.43 1.38 -14.25
C GLY A 450 5.92 0.05 -14.82
N TYR A 451 7.04 -0.49 -14.36
CA TYR A 451 7.60 -1.72 -14.91
C TYR A 451 6.71 -2.94 -14.68
N GLN A 452 5.96 -3.00 -13.61
CA GLN A 452 5.07 -4.13 -13.33
C GLN A 452 4.06 -4.40 -14.45
N SER A 453 3.46 -3.36 -15.01
CA SER A 453 2.52 -3.51 -16.14
C SER A 453 3.20 -3.99 -17.41
N GLU A 454 4.43 -3.55 -17.67
CA GLU A 454 5.23 -3.99 -18.80
C GLU A 454 5.67 -5.45 -18.62
N LEU A 455 6.15 -5.80 -17.42
CA LEU A 455 6.53 -7.17 -17.05
C LEU A 455 5.39 -8.15 -17.30
N LEU A 456 4.17 -7.86 -16.81
CA LEU A 456 3.00 -8.71 -17.03
C LEU A 456 2.67 -8.86 -18.52
N THR A 457 2.87 -7.82 -19.32
CA THR A 457 2.67 -7.88 -20.77
C THR A 457 3.70 -8.78 -21.44
N ASP A 458 4.99 -8.58 -21.11
CA ASP A 458 6.10 -9.33 -21.71
C ASP A 458 6.09 -10.81 -21.33
N THR A 459 5.54 -11.14 -20.15
CA THR A 459 5.47 -12.51 -19.61
C THR A 459 4.06 -13.12 -19.69
N ARG A 460 3.16 -12.55 -20.47
CA ARG A 460 1.77 -13.01 -20.63
C ARG A 460 1.00 -13.17 -19.30
N GLY A 461 1.37 -12.38 -18.31
CA GLY A 461 0.73 -12.38 -16.98
C GLY A 461 1.27 -13.45 -16.01
N THR A 462 2.30 -14.21 -16.36
CA THR A 462 2.82 -15.30 -15.52
C THR A 462 3.88 -14.85 -14.51
N ALA A 463 4.54 -13.71 -14.72
CA ALA A 463 5.55 -13.21 -13.80
C ALA A 463 4.95 -12.61 -12.53
N VAL A 464 5.62 -12.86 -11.41
CA VAL A 464 5.36 -12.24 -10.11
C VAL A 464 6.58 -11.40 -9.75
N MET A 465 6.37 -10.10 -9.47
CA MET A 465 7.43 -9.19 -9.06
C MET A 465 7.17 -8.69 -7.64
N ASN A 466 8.18 -8.82 -6.80
CA ASN A 466 8.21 -8.26 -5.46
C ASN A 466 9.40 -7.32 -5.33
N ARG A 467 9.23 -6.23 -4.61
CA ARG A 467 10.27 -5.23 -4.43
C ARG A 467 10.29 -4.71 -3.00
N LEU A 468 11.49 -4.39 -2.52
CA LEU A 468 11.73 -3.92 -1.18
C LEU A 468 12.83 -2.87 -1.19
N PHE A 469 12.68 -1.78 -0.44
CA PHE A 469 13.75 -0.82 -0.25
C PHE A 469 15.00 -1.51 0.30
N HIS A 470 16.14 -1.30 -0.37
CA HIS A 470 17.42 -1.87 0.01
C HIS A 470 18.34 -0.83 0.63
N SER A 471 18.66 0.24 -0.10
CA SER A 471 19.61 1.27 0.36
C SER A 471 19.54 2.52 -0.52
N TYR A 472 20.19 3.60 -0.07
CA TYR A 472 20.55 4.71 -0.93
C TYR A 472 21.92 4.45 -1.57
N GLN A 473 22.02 4.57 -2.89
CA GLN A 473 23.24 4.36 -3.67
C GLN A 473 23.51 5.56 -4.58
N PRO A 474 24.75 5.74 -5.06
CA PRO A 474 25.08 6.79 -6.02
C PRO A 474 24.19 6.76 -7.24
N TYR A 475 23.78 7.93 -7.69
CA TYR A 475 22.92 8.09 -8.86
C TYR A 475 23.51 7.43 -10.11
N LYS A 476 22.80 6.47 -10.73
CA LYS A 476 23.26 5.62 -11.84
C LYS A 476 23.07 6.27 -13.24
N GLY A 477 22.84 7.57 -13.30
CA GLY A 477 22.61 8.28 -14.55
C GLY A 477 21.18 8.18 -15.06
N GLU A 478 20.90 8.74 -16.23
CA GLU A 478 19.54 8.78 -16.79
C GLU A 478 19.02 7.39 -17.17
N ILE A 479 17.73 7.17 -16.94
CA ILE A 479 16.98 6.03 -17.43
C ILE A 479 16.01 6.54 -18.48
N GLY A 480 15.97 5.90 -19.66
CA GLY A 480 15.07 6.28 -20.73
C GLY A 480 13.62 6.30 -20.29
N GLY A 481 12.89 7.35 -20.69
CA GLY A 481 11.45 7.45 -20.48
C GLY A 481 10.65 6.74 -21.58
N ARG A 482 9.34 7.02 -21.64
CA ARG A 482 8.46 6.56 -22.72
C ARG A 482 9.03 7.00 -24.09
N ILE A 483 9.17 6.06 -25.01
CA ILE A 483 9.70 6.32 -26.35
C ILE A 483 8.68 7.03 -27.23
N ASN A 484 7.39 6.68 -27.10
CA ASN A 484 6.30 7.17 -27.93
C ASN A 484 5.77 8.51 -27.44
N GLY A 485 5.48 9.42 -28.36
CA GLY A 485 4.75 10.66 -28.09
C GLY A 485 3.26 10.43 -27.82
N VAL A 486 2.50 11.50 -27.68
CA VAL A 486 1.05 11.47 -27.43
C VAL A 486 0.26 12.20 -28.50
N LEU A 487 -0.99 11.78 -28.68
CA LEU A 487 -1.98 12.51 -29.45
C LEU A 487 -2.71 13.47 -28.52
N ILE A 488 -2.69 14.77 -28.82
CA ILE A 488 -3.21 15.83 -27.97
C ILE A 488 -4.39 16.50 -28.66
N SER A 489 -5.52 16.65 -27.97
CA SER A 489 -6.63 17.45 -28.49
C SER A 489 -6.25 18.91 -28.60
N ASN A 490 -6.50 19.51 -29.76
CA ASN A 490 -6.24 20.92 -30.01
C ASN A 490 -7.46 21.82 -29.80
N ASP A 491 -8.60 21.27 -29.39
CA ASP A 491 -9.86 22.01 -29.26
C ASP A 491 -10.75 21.41 -28.16
N ASN A 492 -11.79 22.16 -27.77
CA ASN A 492 -12.75 21.78 -26.75
C ASN A 492 -14.06 21.29 -27.39
N GLY A 493 -14.58 20.16 -26.95
CA GLY A 493 -15.84 19.63 -27.47
C GLY A 493 -16.05 18.15 -27.15
N GLU A 494 -16.69 17.44 -28.05
CA GLU A 494 -16.99 16.01 -27.93
C GLU A 494 -16.31 15.22 -29.07
N ALA A 495 -15.60 14.15 -28.71
CA ALA A 495 -14.87 13.34 -29.68
C ALA A 495 -15.81 12.61 -30.62
N SER A 496 -15.65 12.83 -31.93
CA SER A 496 -16.47 12.18 -32.94
C SER A 496 -15.90 10.81 -33.36
N ALA A 497 -16.76 9.83 -33.59
CA ALA A 497 -16.34 8.52 -34.09
C ALA A 497 -15.57 8.61 -35.41
N TYR A 498 -15.95 9.51 -36.27
CA TYR A 498 -15.29 9.74 -37.56
C TYR A 498 -13.88 10.27 -37.41
N ALA A 499 -13.66 11.23 -36.51
CA ALA A 499 -12.33 11.74 -36.26
C ALA A 499 -11.42 10.69 -35.62
N LEU A 500 -11.93 9.96 -34.62
CA LEU A 500 -11.15 8.89 -33.97
C LEU A 500 -10.74 7.81 -34.95
N PHE A 501 -11.63 7.37 -35.83
CA PHE A 501 -11.33 6.39 -36.87
C PHE A 501 -10.17 6.84 -37.78
N ASN A 502 -10.18 8.10 -38.22
CA ASN A 502 -9.09 8.63 -39.04
C ASN A 502 -7.77 8.83 -38.28
N LEU A 503 -7.81 8.85 -36.96
CA LEU A 503 -6.63 9.01 -36.09
C LEU A 503 -6.03 7.66 -35.67
N GLU A 504 -6.74 6.53 -35.82
CA GLU A 504 -6.22 5.19 -35.51
C GLU A 504 -4.92 4.87 -36.26
N ASP A 505 -4.74 5.39 -37.47
CA ASP A 505 -3.49 5.27 -38.24
C ASP A 505 -2.29 5.97 -37.56
N ARG A 506 -2.54 6.89 -36.64
CA ARG A 506 -1.50 7.61 -35.88
C ARG A 506 -1.11 6.91 -34.60
N GLY A 507 -1.94 5.99 -34.15
CA GLY A 507 -1.72 5.17 -32.96
C GLY A 507 -3.01 4.86 -32.17
N PRO A 508 -2.92 4.03 -31.14
CA PRO A 508 -4.09 3.61 -30.39
C PRO A 508 -4.68 4.73 -29.55
N MET A 509 -6.02 4.79 -29.49
CA MET A 509 -6.75 5.76 -28.68
C MET A 509 -6.86 5.31 -27.22
N ILE A 510 -7.03 6.27 -26.30
CA ILE A 510 -7.31 6.04 -24.89
C ILE A 510 -8.70 6.54 -24.48
N ILE A 511 -9.45 7.14 -25.40
CA ILE A 511 -10.82 7.65 -25.21
C ILE A 511 -11.79 7.00 -26.18
N ASP A 512 -13.06 6.95 -25.80
CA ASP A 512 -14.17 6.53 -26.67
C ASP A 512 -14.75 7.72 -27.46
N ALA A 513 -15.54 7.42 -28.49
CA ALA A 513 -16.39 8.42 -29.12
C ALA A 513 -17.44 8.95 -28.13
N GLY A 514 -17.79 10.21 -28.24
CA GLY A 514 -18.74 10.88 -27.35
C GLY A 514 -18.13 11.39 -26.03
N VAL A 515 -16.84 11.15 -25.80
CA VAL A 515 -16.14 11.67 -24.62
C VAL A 515 -15.88 13.17 -24.80
N LYS A 516 -16.17 13.96 -23.76
CA LYS A 516 -15.81 15.37 -23.72
C LYS A 516 -14.30 15.53 -23.62
N VAL A 517 -13.75 16.35 -24.51
CA VAL A 517 -12.32 16.64 -24.58
C VAL A 517 -12.09 18.14 -24.50
N TYR A 518 -10.88 18.51 -24.15
CA TYR A 518 -10.43 19.90 -24.11
C TYR A 518 -9.02 20.04 -24.69
N GLN A 519 -8.65 21.26 -25.07
CA GLN A 519 -7.32 21.58 -25.57
C GLN A 519 -6.24 21.18 -24.55
N GLY A 520 -5.24 20.42 -24.99
CA GLY A 520 -4.17 19.90 -24.12
C GLY A 520 -4.48 18.55 -23.47
N MET A 521 -5.69 17.99 -23.62
CA MET A 521 -6.03 16.65 -23.18
C MET A 521 -5.36 15.60 -24.06
N ILE A 522 -4.75 14.59 -23.45
CA ILE A 522 -4.15 13.46 -24.14
C ILE A 522 -5.24 12.45 -24.46
N ILE A 523 -5.35 12.07 -25.74
CA ILE A 523 -6.43 11.25 -26.25
C ILE A 523 -5.98 9.93 -26.85
N GLY A 524 -4.67 9.78 -27.08
CA GLY A 524 -4.08 8.58 -27.66
C GLY A 524 -2.57 8.55 -27.55
N ILE A 525 -1.98 7.42 -27.91
CA ILE A 525 -0.54 7.19 -27.99
C ILE A 525 -0.10 7.42 -29.42
N HIS A 526 0.86 8.29 -29.65
CA HIS A 526 1.41 8.47 -31.00
C HIS A 526 2.37 7.33 -31.34
N SER A 527 2.30 6.81 -32.55
CA SER A 527 3.21 5.74 -33.02
C SER A 527 4.66 6.20 -33.24
N ARG A 528 4.90 7.52 -33.20
CA ARG A 528 6.23 8.14 -33.28
C ARG A 528 6.65 8.71 -31.92
N ASP A 529 7.88 9.16 -31.83
CA ASP A 529 8.51 9.71 -30.61
C ASP A 529 8.08 11.14 -30.27
N ASN A 530 7.43 11.85 -31.19
CA ASN A 530 6.98 13.23 -30.98
C ASN A 530 5.49 13.32 -30.65
N ASP A 531 5.14 14.33 -29.88
CA ASP A 531 3.75 14.68 -29.60
C ASP A 531 3.08 15.28 -30.86
N LEU A 532 1.79 14.97 -31.04
CA LEU A 532 1.02 15.43 -32.18
C LEU A 532 -0.31 16.03 -31.73
N GLU A 533 -0.54 17.31 -32.10
CA GLU A 533 -1.84 17.94 -31.89
C GLU A 533 -2.81 17.53 -32.99
N VAL A 534 -3.99 17.09 -32.59
CA VAL A 534 -5.01 16.55 -33.50
C VAL A 534 -6.39 17.12 -33.19
N ASN A 535 -7.22 17.22 -34.21
CA ASN A 535 -8.61 17.63 -34.06
C ASN A 535 -9.54 16.41 -34.03
N VAL A 536 -10.12 16.15 -32.85
CA VAL A 536 -11.03 15.01 -32.63
C VAL A 536 -12.51 15.35 -32.76
N LEU A 537 -12.82 16.62 -33.08
CA LEU A 537 -14.20 17.08 -33.19
C LEU A 537 -14.74 16.99 -34.63
N LYS A 538 -13.88 16.73 -35.62
CA LYS A 538 -14.27 16.72 -37.04
C LYS A 538 -15.35 15.68 -37.30
N GLY A 539 -16.56 16.14 -37.61
CA GLY A 539 -17.63 15.30 -38.11
C GLY A 539 -17.45 14.94 -39.60
N LYS A 540 -18.11 13.89 -40.04
CA LYS A 540 -18.20 13.56 -41.45
C LYS A 540 -18.96 14.69 -42.19
N LYS A 541 -18.34 15.34 -43.16
CA LYS A 541 -19.06 16.29 -44.03
C LYS A 541 -20.03 15.49 -44.90
N LEU A 542 -21.30 15.72 -44.74
CA LEU A 542 -22.34 15.17 -45.64
C LEU A 542 -22.14 15.74 -47.05
N THR A 543 -21.45 15.02 -47.91
CA THR A 543 -21.27 15.33 -49.32
C THR A 543 -22.14 14.38 -50.16
N ASN A 544 -23.30 14.85 -50.60
CA ASN A 544 -24.26 14.23 -51.50
C ASN A 544 -25.29 13.22 -50.93
N ILE A 545 -26.55 13.57 -51.19
CA ILE A 545 -27.77 12.78 -50.87
C ILE A 545 -27.76 11.35 -51.46
N ARG A 546 -26.99 11.10 -52.52
CA ARG A 546 -26.90 9.77 -53.16
C ARG A 546 -25.97 8.77 -52.47
N ALA A 547 -25.11 9.21 -51.55
CA ALA A 547 -24.18 8.34 -50.80
C ALA A 547 -24.73 7.89 -49.43
N ALA A 548 -25.86 8.44 -48.98
CA ALA A 548 -26.44 8.15 -47.66
C ALA A 548 -26.90 6.68 -47.47
N GLY A 549 -27.07 5.92 -48.58
CA GLY A 549 -27.44 4.50 -48.55
C GLY A 549 -26.27 3.51 -48.38
N LYS A 550 -25.04 3.97 -48.32
CA LYS A 550 -23.82 3.15 -48.14
C LYS A 550 -22.93 3.59 -46.98
N ASP A 551 -23.47 4.29 -45.99
CA ASP A 551 -22.74 4.60 -44.79
C ASP A 551 -22.60 3.34 -43.92
N GLU A 552 -21.52 2.59 -44.12
CA GLU A 552 -21.11 1.56 -43.17
C GLU A 552 -20.83 2.24 -41.82
N ALA A 553 -21.35 1.65 -40.73
CA ALA A 553 -21.06 2.10 -39.37
C ALA A 553 -19.55 2.04 -39.13
N VAL A 554 -18.95 3.16 -38.74
CA VAL A 554 -17.54 3.23 -38.41
C VAL A 554 -17.27 2.29 -37.24
N LYS A 555 -16.46 1.26 -37.47
CA LYS A 555 -16.06 0.32 -36.42
C LYS A 555 -14.71 0.79 -35.84
N LEU A 556 -14.73 1.27 -34.61
CA LEU A 556 -13.54 1.70 -33.89
C LEU A 556 -12.86 0.53 -33.19
N THR A 557 -11.54 0.58 -33.12
CA THR A 557 -10.76 -0.28 -32.26
C THR A 557 -11.02 0.10 -30.79
N PRO A 558 -11.24 -0.87 -29.87
CA PRO A 558 -11.44 -0.55 -28.46
C PRO A 558 -10.27 0.27 -27.90
N PRO A 559 -10.54 1.37 -27.18
CA PRO A 559 -9.48 2.19 -26.63
C PRO A 559 -8.74 1.49 -25.49
N ILE A 560 -7.50 1.90 -25.28
CA ILE A 560 -6.71 1.48 -24.13
C ILE A 560 -7.30 2.12 -22.88
N ARG A 561 -7.80 1.30 -21.95
CA ARG A 561 -8.32 1.79 -20.66
C ARG A 561 -7.16 2.17 -19.72
N MET A 562 -7.20 3.41 -19.26
CA MET A 562 -6.24 3.92 -18.27
C MET A 562 -6.83 3.80 -16.87
N THR A 563 -6.31 2.84 -16.07
CA THR A 563 -6.51 2.84 -14.62
C THR A 563 -5.62 3.90 -13.99
N LEU A 564 -5.87 4.26 -12.73
CA LEU A 564 -5.05 5.25 -12.02
C LEU A 564 -3.58 4.84 -12.01
N GLU A 565 -3.27 3.62 -11.62
CA GLU A 565 -1.90 3.10 -11.55
C GLU A 565 -1.20 3.13 -12.91
N ARG A 566 -1.92 2.68 -13.93
CA ARG A 566 -1.40 2.70 -15.31
C ARG A 566 -1.15 4.12 -15.79
N ALA A 567 -2.05 5.05 -15.48
CA ALA A 567 -1.90 6.46 -15.84
C ALA A 567 -0.68 7.10 -15.16
N LEU A 568 -0.53 6.91 -13.83
CA LEU A 568 0.60 7.42 -13.05
C LEU A 568 1.95 6.90 -13.54
N ALA A 569 1.98 5.62 -13.89
CA ALA A 569 3.18 4.97 -14.41
C ALA A 569 3.55 5.42 -15.83
N TRP A 570 2.54 5.80 -16.64
CA TRP A 570 2.71 6.07 -18.06
C TRP A 570 3.04 7.53 -18.39
N ILE A 571 2.52 8.50 -17.61
CA ILE A 571 2.75 9.93 -17.88
C ILE A 571 4.22 10.33 -17.74
N GLN A 572 4.59 11.41 -18.43
CA GLN A 572 5.90 12.04 -18.34
C GLN A 572 5.88 13.28 -17.43
N ASP A 573 7.06 13.91 -17.26
CA ASP A 573 7.24 15.03 -16.33
C ASP A 573 6.47 16.31 -16.73
N ASP A 574 6.11 16.43 -18.00
CA ASP A 574 5.31 17.53 -18.57
C ASP A 574 3.81 17.18 -18.70
N GLU A 575 3.38 16.09 -18.05
CA GLU A 575 2.03 15.57 -18.10
C GLU A 575 1.44 15.41 -16.70
N LEU A 576 0.12 15.46 -16.61
CA LEU A 576 -0.65 15.28 -15.38
C LEU A 576 -1.76 14.25 -15.58
N VAL A 577 -2.13 13.59 -14.51
CA VAL A 577 -3.38 12.81 -14.43
C VAL A 577 -4.43 13.66 -13.73
N GLU A 578 -5.51 13.95 -14.42
CA GLU A 578 -6.71 14.54 -13.86
C GLU A 578 -7.58 13.42 -13.27
N VAL A 579 -7.78 13.46 -11.96
CA VAL A 579 -8.52 12.47 -11.20
C VAL A 579 -9.82 13.06 -10.70
N THR A 580 -10.93 12.42 -11.07
CA THR A 580 -12.28 12.82 -10.64
C THR A 580 -13.05 11.60 -10.14
N PRO A 581 -14.17 11.77 -9.45
CA PRO A 581 -15.01 10.65 -9.01
C PRO A 581 -15.41 9.67 -10.13
N LYS A 582 -15.55 10.18 -11.36
CA LYS A 582 -16.06 9.39 -12.50
C LYS A 582 -15.00 9.06 -13.55
N SER A 583 -13.94 9.87 -13.65
CA SER A 583 -13.01 9.81 -14.80
C SER A 583 -11.55 9.89 -14.36
N ILE A 584 -10.70 9.22 -15.13
CA ILE A 584 -9.25 9.39 -15.13
C ILE A 584 -8.89 9.93 -16.51
N ARG A 585 -8.37 11.15 -16.59
CA ARG A 585 -7.98 11.81 -17.83
C ARG A 585 -6.51 12.17 -17.79
N LEU A 586 -5.83 12.06 -18.93
CA LEU A 586 -4.45 12.46 -19.07
C LEU A 586 -4.40 13.81 -19.79
N ARG A 587 -3.50 14.69 -19.37
CA ARG A 587 -3.34 15.99 -19.98
C ARG A 587 -1.90 16.48 -19.94
N LYS A 588 -1.57 17.43 -20.79
CA LYS A 588 -0.33 18.18 -20.65
C LYS A 588 -0.37 19.13 -19.46
N LEU A 589 0.77 19.39 -18.84
CA LEU A 589 0.92 20.37 -17.76
C LEU A 589 0.44 21.76 -18.22
N HIS A 590 0.91 22.20 -19.40
CA HIS A 590 0.46 23.42 -20.05
C HIS A 590 -0.58 23.07 -21.12
N LEU A 591 -1.80 23.57 -20.99
CA LEU A 591 -2.88 23.29 -21.94
C LEU A 591 -2.71 24.04 -23.26
N ASP A 592 -2.17 25.27 -23.21
CA ASP A 592 -1.91 26.09 -24.40
C ASP A 592 -0.67 25.61 -25.18
N PRO A 593 -0.77 25.42 -26.54
CA PRO A 593 0.35 24.95 -27.34
C PRO A 593 1.54 25.93 -27.41
N HIS A 594 1.30 27.23 -27.25
CA HIS A 594 2.38 28.22 -27.24
C HIS A 594 3.17 28.16 -25.92
N GLU A 595 2.46 27.95 -24.81
CA GLU A 595 3.10 27.74 -23.51
C GLU A 595 3.95 26.47 -23.50
N ARG A 596 3.46 25.36 -24.07
CA ARG A 596 4.23 24.11 -24.21
C ARG A 596 5.53 24.35 -24.98
N LYS A 597 5.46 24.98 -26.12
CA LYS A 597 6.66 25.29 -26.94
C LYS A 597 7.64 26.23 -26.22
N ARG A 598 7.14 27.16 -25.41
CA ARG A 598 7.97 28.05 -24.60
C ARG A 598 8.69 27.27 -23.51
N PHE A 599 7.97 26.38 -22.82
CA PHE A 599 8.51 25.52 -21.77
C PHE A 599 9.59 24.57 -22.32
N GLU A 600 9.35 23.90 -23.45
CA GLU A 600 10.34 23.05 -24.11
C GLU A 600 11.63 23.81 -24.47
N LYS A 601 11.51 25.03 -25.02
CA LYS A 601 12.67 25.85 -25.30
C LYS A 601 13.47 26.25 -24.07
N GLN A 602 12.79 26.53 -22.94
CA GLN A 602 13.45 26.83 -21.68
C GLN A 602 14.20 25.62 -21.13
N LYS A 603 13.59 24.43 -21.20
CA LYS A 603 14.21 23.17 -20.78
C LYS A 603 15.48 22.84 -21.56
N VAL A 604 15.45 23.03 -22.88
CA VAL A 604 16.62 22.83 -23.76
C VAL A 604 17.74 23.86 -23.50
N SER A 605 17.38 25.09 -23.12
CA SER A 605 18.37 26.14 -22.81
C SER A 605 18.99 26.06 -21.42
N GLY A 606 18.61 25.06 -20.59
CA GLY A 606 19.12 24.87 -19.23
C GLY A 606 18.66 25.92 -18.22
N ALA A 607 17.61 26.67 -18.53
CA ALA A 607 17.06 27.76 -17.71
C ALA A 607 15.76 27.37 -17.01
N ALA A 608 15.47 26.09 -16.89
CA ALA A 608 14.30 25.54 -16.19
C ALA A 608 14.68 24.78 -14.92
#